data_e04ec2cf40a98ee738c2422d5e33e61a
#
_entry.id   e04ec2cf40a98ee738c2422d5e33e61a
#
_cell.length_a   1.000
_cell.length_b   1.000
_cell.length_c   1.000
_cell.angle_alpha   90.00
_cell.angle_beta   90.00
_cell.angle_gamma   90.00
#
_symmetry.space_group_name_H-M   'P 1'
#
loop_
_entity.id
_entity.type
_entity.pdbx_description
1 polymer ?
#
loop_
_entity_poly.entity_id
_entity_poly.type
_entity_poly.pdbx_seq_one_letter_code
_entity_poly.pdbx_strand_id
1 'polypeptide(L)'
;MLIIEVLDEVPDPRGYNAVHDLTDVLFVALAAVLCGAVHCTEMAFFAKSRLELLRQFVPLKNGAPSHDTFTRVLGAVDPEAFSRAFQRFMAAFGEQARRDTRSPGAAQVAVDGKSLRRAYDKGCAHMPPLVVTVFDCDTFMSLSQTVAKTGGEAQAAIAALELLSLKGCTVSGDALHCHRRLTQTVREGAGHYVLTIKGNQSKLSKQASAALDAAAAKPRTPIAETEDTAHGRHEVRRAIVIPFAQTAGPRTLVDLTAVARIESWRTQIGRAHV
;
A
#
# COMPACT_ATOMS: atom_id res chain seq x y z
N MET A 1 8.84 -7.06 -17.03
CA MET A 1 7.43 -7.25 -17.44
C MET A 1 6.88 -5.90 -17.86
N LEU A 2 6.42 -5.79 -19.11
CA LEU A 2 5.85 -4.55 -19.63
C LEU A 2 4.37 -4.44 -19.23
N ILE A 3 3.87 -3.22 -19.04
CA ILE A 3 2.46 -2.99 -18.70
C ILE A 3 1.50 -3.61 -19.73
N ILE A 4 1.87 -3.60 -21.00
CA ILE A 4 1.07 -4.16 -22.10
C ILE A 4 0.87 -5.67 -21.93
N GLU A 5 1.93 -6.42 -21.59
CA GLU A 5 1.85 -7.87 -21.33
C GLU A 5 0.87 -8.20 -20.20
N VAL A 6 0.83 -7.34 -19.19
CA VAL A 6 -0.07 -7.49 -18.04
C VAL A 6 -1.52 -7.16 -18.41
N LEU A 7 -1.74 -6.12 -19.19
CA LEU A 7 -3.08 -5.75 -19.65
C LEU A 7 -3.67 -6.78 -20.60
N ASP A 8 -2.84 -7.49 -21.37
CA ASP A 8 -3.24 -8.56 -22.27
C ASP A 8 -3.80 -9.81 -21.54
N GLU A 9 -3.46 -9.96 -20.27
CA GLU A 9 -3.99 -11.05 -19.43
C GLU A 9 -5.41 -10.76 -18.89
N VAL A 10 -5.92 -9.53 -19.03
CA VAL A 10 -7.25 -9.17 -18.59
C VAL A 10 -8.29 -9.76 -19.54
N PRO A 11 -9.22 -10.61 -19.07
CA PRO A 11 -10.24 -11.19 -19.94
C PRO A 11 -11.11 -10.11 -20.59
N ASP A 12 -11.28 -10.20 -21.90
CA ASP A 12 -12.18 -9.29 -22.63
C ASP A 12 -13.65 -9.71 -22.39
N PRO A 13 -14.47 -8.88 -21.70
CA PRO A 13 -15.87 -9.19 -21.46
C PRO A 13 -16.75 -8.97 -22.69
N ARG A 14 -16.20 -8.42 -23.78
CA ARG A 14 -16.96 -8.06 -24.98
C ARG A 14 -17.01 -9.21 -25.96
N GLY A 15 -18.02 -9.22 -26.82
CA GLY A 15 -18.11 -10.19 -27.89
C GLY A 15 -17.13 -9.94 -29.06
N TYR A 16 -17.10 -10.87 -30.00
CA TYR A 16 -16.21 -10.90 -31.17
C TYR A 16 -16.34 -9.70 -32.13
N ASN A 17 -17.36 -8.88 -31.96
CA ASN A 17 -17.62 -7.65 -32.75
C ASN A 17 -16.97 -6.38 -32.13
N ALA A 18 -16.12 -6.53 -31.15
CA ALA A 18 -15.39 -5.41 -30.58
C ALA A 18 -14.45 -4.77 -31.62
N VAL A 19 -14.65 -3.48 -31.88
CA VAL A 19 -13.87 -2.74 -32.89
C VAL A 19 -12.44 -2.45 -32.42
N HIS A 20 -12.27 -2.11 -31.13
CA HIS A 20 -10.98 -1.81 -30.54
C HIS A 20 -10.52 -2.97 -29.67
N ASP A 21 -9.25 -3.31 -29.73
CA ASP A 21 -8.61 -4.26 -28.84
C ASP A 21 -8.72 -3.81 -27.37
N LEU A 22 -8.92 -4.76 -26.45
CA LEU A 22 -9.07 -4.44 -25.02
C LEU A 22 -7.79 -3.83 -24.45
N THR A 23 -6.65 -4.43 -24.78
CA THR A 23 -5.32 -3.99 -24.31
C THR A 23 -5.04 -2.58 -24.78
N ASP A 24 -5.37 -2.25 -26.06
CA ASP A 24 -5.25 -0.89 -26.60
C ASP A 24 -6.08 0.11 -25.78
N VAL A 25 -7.35 -0.21 -25.49
CA VAL A 25 -8.25 0.67 -24.75
C VAL A 25 -7.78 0.87 -23.31
N LEU A 26 -7.37 -0.20 -22.62
CA LEU A 26 -6.89 -0.13 -21.24
C LEU A 26 -5.57 0.64 -21.13
N PHE A 27 -4.65 0.41 -22.07
CA PHE A 27 -3.38 1.14 -22.11
C PHE A 27 -3.60 2.64 -22.32
N VAL A 28 -4.45 3.02 -23.25
CA VAL A 28 -4.78 4.43 -23.53
C VAL A 28 -5.49 5.06 -22.35
N ALA A 29 -6.42 4.35 -21.71
CA ALA A 29 -7.11 4.84 -20.49
C ALA A 29 -6.10 5.11 -19.36
N LEU A 30 -5.17 4.17 -19.11
CA LEU A 30 -4.12 4.32 -18.12
C LEU A 30 -3.21 5.53 -18.44
N ALA A 31 -2.74 5.64 -19.68
CA ALA A 31 -1.91 6.76 -20.10
C ALA A 31 -2.63 8.11 -19.95
N ALA A 32 -3.91 8.16 -20.30
CA ALA A 32 -4.74 9.37 -20.13
C ALA A 32 -4.87 9.76 -18.65
N VAL A 33 -5.15 8.80 -17.76
CA VAL A 33 -5.25 9.02 -16.30
C VAL A 33 -3.92 9.53 -15.73
N LEU A 34 -2.80 8.95 -16.14
CA LEU A 34 -1.47 9.43 -15.72
C LEU A 34 -1.18 10.86 -16.21
N CYS A 35 -1.80 11.27 -17.33
CA CYS A 35 -1.75 12.64 -17.85
C CYS A 35 -2.84 13.56 -17.28
N GLY A 36 -3.61 13.12 -16.27
CA GLY A 36 -4.58 13.92 -15.54
C GLY A 36 -6.03 13.80 -16.02
N ALA A 37 -6.36 12.91 -16.94
CA ALA A 37 -7.76 12.67 -17.34
C ALA A 37 -8.57 12.05 -16.20
N VAL A 38 -9.76 12.60 -15.95
CA VAL A 38 -10.69 12.15 -14.90
C VAL A 38 -11.93 11.50 -15.50
N HIS A 39 -12.30 11.89 -16.72
CA HIS A 39 -13.54 11.43 -17.39
C HIS A 39 -13.24 10.74 -18.72
N CYS A 40 -14.13 9.83 -19.15
CA CYS A 40 -13.99 9.11 -20.43
C CYS A 40 -13.96 10.07 -21.64
N THR A 41 -14.56 11.23 -21.55
CA THR A 41 -14.49 12.29 -22.59
C THR A 41 -13.06 12.84 -22.72
N GLU A 42 -12.37 13.01 -21.62
CA GLU A 42 -10.97 13.48 -21.59
C GLU A 42 -10.02 12.38 -22.08
N MET A 43 -10.30 11.11 -21.74
CA MET A 43 -9.56 9.96 -22.28
C MET A 43 -9.67 9.90 -23.80
N ALA A 44 -10.88 10.10 -24.36
CA ALA A 44 -11.10 10.13 -25.81
C ALA A 44 -10.39 11.32 -26.47
N PHE A 45 -10.40 12.50 -25.84
CA PHE A 45 -9.68 13.67 -26.31
C PHE A 45 -8.17 13.43 -26.31
N PHE A 46 -7.63 12.85 -25.23
CA PHE A 46 -6.22 12.46 -25.12
C PHE A 46 -5.84 11.45 -26.20
N ALA A 47 -6.64 10.39 -26.37
CA ALA A 47 -6.42 9.38 -27.39
C ALA A 47 -6.33 9.98 -28.82
N LYS A 48 -7.25 10.89 -29.14
CA LYS A 48 -7.28 11.58 -30.44
C LYS A 48 -6.08 12.52 -30.61
N SER A 49 -5.75 13.29 -29.57
CA SER A 49 -4.69 14.29 -29.60
C SER A 49 -3.28 13.69 -29.62
N ARG A 50 -3.12 12.47 -29.13
CA ARG A 50 -1.83 11.76 -28.99
C ARG A 50 -1.77 10.46 -29.78
N LEU A 51 -2.63 10.27 -30.79
CA LEU A 51 -2.78 9.01 -31.51
C LEU A 51 -1.45 8.49 -32.07
N GLU A 52 -0.65 9.34 -32.73
CA GLU A 52 0.62 8.94 -33.32
C GLU A 52 1.67 8.55 -32.27
N LEU A 53 1.66 9.19 -31.10
CA LEU A 53 2.52 8.81 -29.99
C LEU A 53 2.09 7.45 -29.41
N LEU A 54 0.79 7.27 -29.19
CA LEU A 54 0.23 6.04 -28.62
C LEU A 54 0.46 4.83 -29.51
N ARG A 55 0.46 5.01 -30.84
CA ARG A 55 0.78 3.98 -31.83
C ARG A 55 2.21 3.44 -31.74
N GLN A 56 3.11 4.12 -31.05
CA GLN A 56 4.45 3.60 -30.78
C GLN A 56 4.45 2.49 -29.71
N PHE A 57 3.37 2.36 -28.94
CA PHE A 57 3.24 1.41 -27.85
C PHE A 57 2.17 0.34 -28.11
N VAL A 58 1.03 0.72 -28.68
CA VAL A 58 -0.10 -0.17 -28.98
C VAL A 58 -0.64 0.09 -30.39
N PRO A 59 -1.14 -0.93 -31.10
CA PRO A 59 -1.46 -0.85 -32.51
C PRO A 59 -2.50 0.21 -32.90
N LEU A 60 -3.56 0.38 -32.12
CA LEU A 60 -4.69 1.29 -32.38
C LEU A 60 -5.16 1.21 -33.87
N LYS A 61 -5.37 -0.01 -34.35
CA LYS A 61 -5.68 -0.32 -35.77
C LYS A 61 -6.91 0.45 -36.27
N ASN A 62 -7.89 0.65 -35.39
CA ASN A 62 -9.15 1.33 -35.72
C ASN A 62 -9.19 2.79 -35.24
N GLY A 63 -8.00 3.40 -35.04
CA GLY A 63 -7.89 4.79 -34.58
C GLY A 63 -8.12 4.98 -33.08
N ALA A 64 -8.40 6.21 -32.68
CA ALA A 64 -8.61 6.56 -31.29
C ALA A 64 -9.98 6.07 -30.78
N PRO A 65 -10.07 5.36 -29.63
CA PRO A 65 -11.35 4.99 -29.04
C PRO A 65 -12.20 6.19 -28.68
N SER A 66 -13.51 6.09 -28.85
CA SER A 66 -14.48 7.12 -28.46
C SER A 66 -14.75 7.11 -26.95
N HIS A 67 -15.35 8.17 -26.43
CA HIS A 67 -15.76 8.22 -25.01
C HIS A 67 -16.78 7.11 -24.65
N ASP A 68 -17.67 6.74 -25.57
CA ASP A 68 -18.58 5.61 -25.40
C ASP A 68 -17.85 4.26 -25.32
N THR A 69 -16.74 4.13 -26.08
CA THR A 69 -15.89 2.93 -25.99
C THR A 69 -15.26 2.82 -24.62
N PHE A 70 -14.65 3.89 -24.11
CA PHE A 70 -14.09 3.90 -22.75
C PHE A 70 -15.15 3.62 -21.69
N THR A 71 -16.32 4.28 -21.75
CA THR A 71 -17.41 4.09 -20.80
C THR A 71 -17.88 2.62 -20.77
N ARG A 72 -18.08 2.02 -21.94
CA ARG A 72 -18.54 0.62 -22.03
C ARG A 72 -17.46 -0.37 -21.58
N VAL A 73 -16.22 -0.17 -21.98
CA VAL A 73 -15.11 -1.05 -21.61
C VAL A 73 -14.86 -1.00 -20.10
N LEU A 74 -14.68 0.20 -19.54
CA LEU A 74 -14.40 0.36 -18.12
C LEU A 74 -15.56 -0.07 -17.21
N GLY A 75 -16.80 0.02 -17.71
CA GLY A 75 -17.97 -0.50 -17.00
C GLY A 75 -18.17 -2.02 -17.10
N ALA A 76 -17.55 -2.69 -18.07
CA ALA A 76 -17.74 -4.12 -18.32
C ALA A 76 -16.54 -4.98 -17.87
N VAL A 77 -15.33 -4.41 -17.79
CA VAL A 77 -14.13 -5.13 -17.37
C VAL A 77 -14.30 -5.64 -15.93
N ASP A 78 -13.93 -6.90 -15.70
CA ASP A 78 -13.89 -7.47 -14.35
C ASP A 78 -12.86 -6.72 -13.49
N PRO A 79 -13.30 -5.98 -12.45
CA PRO A 79 -12.40 -5.18 -11.63
C PRO A 79 -11.41 -6.03 -10.84
N GLU A 80 -11.74 -7.28 -10.50
CA GLU A 80 -10.83 -8.18 -9.78
C GLU A 80 -9.73 -8.71 -10.71
N ALA A 81 -10.06 -9.08 -11.94
CA ALA A 81 -9.07 -9.50 -12.92
C ALA A 81 -8.11 -8.35 -13.28
N PHE A 82 -8.66 -7.15 -13.54
CA PHE A 82 -7.86 -5.96 -13.78
C PHE A 82 -6.94 -5.62 -12.60
N SER A 83 -7.48 -5.65 -11.38
CA SER A 83 -6.72 -5.38 -10.15
C SER A 83 -5.56 -6.37 -10.00
N ARG A 84 -5.80 -7.68 -10.17
CA ARG A 84 -4.73 -8.71 -10.10
C ARG A 84 -3.64 -8.48 -11.14
N ALA A 85 -4.01 -8.17 -12.37
CA ALA A 85 -3.06 -7.89 -13.43
C ALA A 85 -2.22 -6.66 -13.11
N PHE A 86 -2.85 -5.55 -12.73
CA PHE A 86 -2.18 -4.30 -12.39
C PHE A 86 -1.26 -4.43 -11.15
N GLN A 87 -1.68 -5.18 -10.13
CA GLN A 87 -0.86 -5.44 -8.95
C GLN A 87 0.45 -6.19 -9.30
N ARG A 88 0.40 -7.16 -10.22
CA ARG A 88 1.62 -7.84 -10.71
C ARG A 88 2.57 -6.88 -11.41
N PHE A 89 2.04 -5.99 -12.23
CA PHE A 89 2.86 -4.94 -12.84
C PHE A 89 3.51 -4.05 -11.78
N MET A 90 2.73 -3.55 -10.81
CA MET A 90 3.24 -2.67 -9.75
C MET A 90 4.29 -3.36 -8.89
N ALA A 91 4.11 -4.65 -8.57
CA ALA A 91 5.10 -5.43 -7.83
C ALA A 91 6.44 -5.54 -8.58
N ALA A 92 6.39 -5.88 -9.87
CA ALA A 92 7.58 -5.98 -10.72
C ALA A 92 8.25 -4.60 -10.93
N PHE A 93 7.45 -3.55 -11.13
CA PHE A 93 7.94 -2.18 -11.26
C PHE A 93 8.59 -1.68 -9.97
N GLY A 94 7.98 -1.95 -8.81
CA GLY A 94 8.54 -1.62 -7.49
C GLY A 94 9.88 -2.34 -7.22
N GLU A 95 10.01 -3.61 -7.61
CA GLU A 95 11.30 -4.32 -7.52
C GLU A 95 12.38 -3.68 -8.39
N GLN A 96 12.03 -3.29 -9.63
CA GLN A 96 12.97 -2.62 -10.51
C GLN A 96 13.35 -1.23 -9.96
N ALA A 97 12.39 -0.43 -9.54
CA ALA A 97 12.65 0.88 -8.94
C ALA A 97 13.56 0.80 -7.72
N ARG A 98 13.38 -0.22 -6.85
CA ARG A 98 14.27 -0.48 -5.71
C ARG A 98 15.70 -0.83 -6.10
N ARG A 99 15.88 -1.62 -7.18
CA ARG A 99 17.22 -1.92 -7.72
C ARG A 99 17.92 -0.66 -8.21
N ASP A 100 17.17 0.24 -8.86
CA ASP A 100 17.71 1.47 -9.45
C ASP A 100 18.05 2.53 -8.39
N THR A 101 17.31 2.58 -7.29
CA THR A 101 17.54 3.55 -6.19
C THR A 101 18.70 3.17 -5.26
N ARG A 102 19.26 1.96 -5.38
CA ARG A 102 20.40 1.48 -4.55
C ARG A 102 20.27 1.73 -3.04
N SER A 103 19.07 1.64 -2.50
CA SER A 103 18.87 1.76 -1.05
C SER A 103 19.60 0.62 -0.34
N PRO A 104 20.62 0.91 0.48
CA PRO A 104 21.44 -0.11 1.15
C PRO A 104 20.78 -0.67 2.42
N GLY A 105 19.49 -1.00 2.35
CA GLY A 105 18.71 -1.50 3.49
C GLY A 105 17.62 -2.47 3.05
N ALA A 106 17.00 -3.14 4.02
CA ALA A 106 15.79 -3.88 3.79
C ALA A 106 14.68 -2.93 3.34
N ALA A 107 14.03 -3.22 2.21
CA ALA A 107 12.91 -2.41 1.72
C ALA A 107 11.83 -2.26 2.80
N GLN A 108 11.32 -1.05 2.99
CA GLN A 108 10.29 -0.78 3.98
C GLN A 108 8.92 -0.63 3.31
N VAL A 109 7.97 -1.44 3.74
CA VAL A 109 6.58 -1.42 3.27
C VAL A 109 5.64 -1.09 4.41
N ALA A 110 4.72 -0.16 4.19
CA ALA A 110 3.69 0.21 5.15
C ALA A 110 2.33 -0.33 4.72
N VAL A 111 1.56 -0.85 5.68
CA VAL A 111 0.18 -1.30 5.48
C VAL A 111 -0.76 -0.39 6.23
N ASP A 112 -1.73 0.19 5.51
CA ASP A 112 -2.73 1.10 6.09
C ASP A 112 -4.09 0.92 5.42
N GLY A 113 -5.16 0.97 6.22
CA GLY A 113 -6.54 0.92 5.78
C GLY A 113 -7.19 2.30 5.79
N LYS A 114 -7.80 2.69 4.67
CA LYS A 114 -8.51 3.96 4.52
C LYS A 114 -9.95 3.76 4.06
N SER A 115 -10.88 4.30 4.82
CA SER A 115 -12.28 4.39 4.38
C SER A 115 -12.42 5.47 3.30
N LEU A 116 -12.99 5.10 2.15
CA LEU A 116 -13.24 6.02 1.05
C LEU A 116 -14.41 6.95 1.40
N ARG A 117 -14.12 8.14 1.86
CA ARG A 117 -15.14 9.13 2.22
C ARG A 117 -16.02 9.45 1.01
N ARG A 118 -17.35 9.49 1.22
CA ARG A 118 -18.37 9.79 0.19
C ARG A 118 -18.50 8.75 -0.92
N ALA A 119 -17.92 7.56 -0.79
CA ALA A 119 -18.01 6.46 -1.74
C ALA A 119 -19.14 5.50 -1.36
N TYR A 120 -20.37 6.00 -1.14
CA TYR A 120 -21.56 5.19 -0.95
C TYR A 120 -22.65 5.62 -1.90
N ASP A 121 -23.45 4.66 -2.34
CA ASP A 121 -24.63 4.93 -3.13
C ASP A 121 -25.65 5.73 -2.30
N LYS A 122 -26.26 6.75 -2.92
CA LYS A 122 -27.28 7.56 -2.26
C LYS A 122 -28.43 6.68 -1.80
N GLY A 123 -28.72 6.74 -0.50
CA GLY A 123 -29.81 5.98 0.12
C GLY A 123 -29.44 4.63 0.74
N CYS A 124 -28.18 4.18 0.62
CA CYS A 124 -27.70 2.99 1.32
C CYS A 124 -27.04 3.40 2.63
N ALA A 125 -27.53 2.86 3.76
CA ALA A 125 -26.95 3.02 5.09
C ALA A 125 -25.68 2.13 5.24
N HIS A 126 -24.83 2.09 4.23
CA HIS A 126 -23.64 1.26 4.20
C HIS A 126 -22.40 2.06 4.65
N MET A 127 -21.55 1.42 5.40
CA MET A 127 -20.23 1.95 5.70
C MET A 127 -19.46 2.16 4.38
N PRO A 128 -18.70 3.26 4.23
CA PRO A 128 -17.90 3.46 3.03
C PRO A 128 -16.91 2.31 2.86
N PRO A 129 -16.62 1.90 1.61
CA PRO A 129 -15.65 0.85 1.36
C PRO A 129 -14.31 1.19 2.02
N LEU A 130 -13.74 0.21 2.69
CA LEU A 130 -12.40 0.30 3.26
C LEU A 130 -11.42 -0.27 2.24
N VAL A 131 -10.42 0.51 1.88
CA VAL A 131 -9.33 0.08 1.00
C VAL A 131 -8.06 -0.06 1.84
N VAL A 132 -7.47 -1.24 1.82
CA VAL A 132 -6.15 -1.48 2.39
C VAL A 132 -5.10 -1.31 1.31
N THR A 133 -4.10 -0.49 1.59
CA THR A 133 -2.99 -0.20 0.68
C THR A 133 -1.69 -0.72 1.28
N VAL A 134 -0.89 -1.37 0.47
CA VAL A 134 0.52 -1.67 0.77
C VAL A 134 1.37 -0.65 0.03
N PHE A 135 2.12 0.14 0.78
CA PHE A 135 2.89 1.28 0.29
C PHE A 135 4.38 1.04 0.48
N ASP A 136 5.17 1.24 -0.57
CA ASP A 136 6.63 1.20 -0.53
C ASP A 136 7.16 2.55 -0.04
N CYS A 137 7.80 2.56 1.12
CA CYS A 137 8.31 3.78 1.73
C CYS A 137 9.59 4.31 1.07
N ASP A 138 10.30 3.49 0.31
CA ASP A 138 11.54 3.87 -0.36
C ASP A 138 11.26 4.51 -1.72
N THR A 139 10.31 3.95 -2.48
CA THR A 139 9.94 4.44 -3.82
C THR A 139 8.71 5.36 -3.80
N PHE A 140 8.03 5.50 -2.67
CA PHE A 140 6.77 6.25 -2.51
C PHE A 140 5.62 5.74 -3.39
N MET A 141 5.58 4.45 -3.64
CA MET A 141 4.59 3.82 -4.53
C MET A 141 3.60 2.95 -3.77
N SER A 142 2.34 2.97 -4.20
CA SER A 142 1.34 1.98 -3.80
C SER A 142 1.57 0.68 -4.58
N LEU A 143 2.03 -0.38 -3.91
CA LEU A 143 2.36 -1.66 -4.54
C LEU A 143 1.13 -2.55 -4.74
N SER A 144 0.17 -2.48 -3.81
CA SER A 144 -1.05 -3.28 -3.81
C SER A 144 -2.17 -2.54 -3.11
N GLN A 145 -3.39 -2.74 -3.58
CA GLN A 145 -4.61 -2.25 -2.94
C GLN A 145 -5.68 -3.35 -2.96
N THR A 146 -6.37 -3.52 -1.84
CA THR A 146 -7.43 -4.51 -1.70
C THR A 146 -8.62 -3.89 -0.97
N VAL A 147 -9.83 -4.05 -1.53
CA VAL A 147 -11.06 -3.63 -0.86
C VAL A 147 -11.38 -4.64 0.24
N ALA A 148 -11.57 -4.16 1.46
CA ALA A 148 -11.99 -4.99 2.57
C ALA A 148 -13.45 -5.43 2.36
N LYS A 149 -13.63 -6.71 2.07
CA LYS A 149 -14.93 -7.40 2.04
C LYS A 149 -15.27 -7.95 3.43
N THR A 150 -16.17 -8.90 3.49
CA THR A 150 -16.51 -9.67 4.69
C THR A 150 -15.24 -10.26 5.34
N GLY A 151 -14.90 -9.85 6.55
CA GLY A 151 -13.66 -10.23 7.23
C GLY A 151 -12.78 -9.05 7.65
N GLY A 152 -13.07 -7.86 7.12
CA GLY A 152 -12.49 -6.61 7.56
C GLY A 152 -11.08 -6.34 7.05
N GLU A 153 -10.50 -5.29 7.62
CA GLU A 153 -9.21 -4.72 7.23
C GLU A 153 -8.04 -5.71 7.38
N ALA A 154 -8.02 -6.47 8.46
CA ALA A 154 -6.95 -7.43 8.73
C ALA A 154 -6.85 -8.53 7.66
N GLN A 155 -7.99 -9.02 7.15
CA GLN A 155 -8.03 -10.01 6.08
C GLN A 155 -7.59 -9.39 4.74
N ALA A 156 -8.02 -8.18 4.46
CA ALA A 156 -7.63 -7.45 3.25
C ALA A 156 -6.12 -7.12 3.25
N ALA A 157 -5.55 -6.80 4.41
CA ALA A 157 -4.11 -6.58 4.56
C ALA A 157 -3.30 -7.84 4.23
N ILE A 158 -3.73 -9.01 4.73
CA ILE A 158 -3.09 -10.28 4.41
C ILE A 158 -3.16 -10.55 2.91
N ALA A 159 -4.35 -10.44 2.31
CA ALA A 159 -4.53 -10.66 0.87
C ALA A 159 -3.69 -9.70 0.00
N ALA A 160 -3.54 -8.44 0.43
CA ALA A 160 -2.69 -7.47 -0.26
C ALA A 160 -1.19 -7.80 -0.17
N LEU A 161 -0.74 -8.33 0.97
CA LEU A 161 0.66 -8.74 1.19
C LEU A 161 1.02 -10.03 0.44
N GLU A 162 0.09 -11.00 0.35
CA GLU A 162 0.29 -12.27 -0.36
C GLU A 162 0.57 -12.10 -1.87
N LEU A 163 0.21 -10.96 -2.43
CA LEU A 163 0.47 -10.63 -3.83
C LEU A 163 1.88 -10.09 -4.09
N LEU A 164 2.68 -9.89 -3.04
CA LEU A 164 3.98 -9.24 -3.11
C LEU A 164 5.11 -10.20 -2.68
N SER A 165 6.29 -10.00 -3.26
CA SER A 165 7.51 -10.60 -2.73
C SER A 165 7.96 -9.84 -1.48
N LEU A 166 7.82 -10.45 -0.31
CA LEU A 166 8.19 -9.85 0.97
C LEU A 166 9.64 -10.16 1.38
N LYS A 167 10.38 -10.92 0.57
CA LYS A 167 11.74 -11.36 0.90
C LYS A 167 12.66 -10.16 1.20
N GLY A 168 13.15 -10.11 2.43
CA GLY A 168 14.03 -9.04 2.90
C GLY A 168 13.31 -7.70 3.13
N CYS A 169 11.99 -7.61 2.95
CA CYS A 169 11.23 -6.41 3.27
C CYS A 169 10.91 -6.33 4.76
N THR A 170 10.79 -5.12 5.29
CA THR A 170 10.22 -4.85 6.62
C THR A 170 8.83 -4.28 6.47
N VAL A 171 7.83 -5.04 6.90
CA VAL A 171 6.40 -4.63 6.88
C VAL A 171 6.08 -3.86 8.15
N SER A 172 5.63 -2.63 8.03
CA SER A 172 5.13 -1.81 9.14
C SER A 172 3.61 -1.68 9.07
N GLY A 173 2.96 -1.62 10.23
CA GLY A 173 1.52 -1.47 10.34
C GLY A 173 1.11 -0.95 11.70
N ASP A 174 -0.12 -0.47 11.79
CA ASP A 174 -0.70 -0.01 13.03
C ASP A 174 -1.12 -1.18 13.96
N ALA A 175 -1.74 -0.87 15.09
CA ALA A 175 -2.11 -1.87 16.08
C ALA A 175 -3.20 -2.84 15.58
N LEU A 176 -4.02 -2.49 14.61
CA LEU A 176 -5.03 -3.37 14.05
C LEU A 176 -4.37 -4.56 13.34
N HIS A 177 -3.23 -4.31 12.73
CA HIS A 177 -2.43 -5.32 12.04
C HIS A 177 -1.53 -6.16 12.97
N CYS A 178 -1.42 -5.79 14.26
CA CYS A 178 -0.61 -6.51 15.24
C CYS A 178 -1.30 -7.81 15.71
N HIS A 179 -1.27 -8.85 14.87
CA HIS A 179 -1.83 -10.16 15.19
C HIS A 179 -1.05 -11.30 14.50
N ARG A 180 -1.20 -12.53 15.07
CA ARG A 180 -0.44 -13.72 14.65
C ARG A 180 -0.53 -14.01 13.15
N ARG A 181 -1.72 -13.91 12.54
CA ARG A 181 -1.91 -14.27 11.13
C ARG A 181 -1.08 -13.37 10.20
N LEU A 182 -1.07 -12.06 10.44
CA LEU A 182 -0.26 -11.14 9.63
C LEU A 182 1.23 -11.42 9.81
N THR A 183 1.71 -11.57 11.05
CA THR A 183 3.13 -11.88 11.28
C THR A 183 3.53 -13.21 10.68
N GLN A 184 2.64 -14.20 10.64
CA GLN A 184 2.85 -15.46 9.97
C GLN A 184 3.02 -15.29 8.47
N THR A 185 2.08 -14.60 7.79
CA THR A 185 2.17 -14.29 6.35
C THR A 185 3.48 -13.58 6.00
N VAL A 186 3.86 -12.57 6.79
CA VAL A 186 5.12 -11.84 6.55
C VAL A 186 6.34 -12.74 6.70
N ARG A 187 6.37 -13.58 7.73
CA ARG A 187 7.51 -14.50 7.97
C ARG A 187 7.58 -15.64 6.96
N GLU A 188 6.45 -16.18 6.54
CA GLU A 188 6.38 -17.17 5.45
C GLU A 188 6.88 -16.59 4.13
N GLY A 189 6.63 -15.30 3.88
CA GLY A 189 7.19 -14.53 2.76
C GLY A 189 8.67 -14.13 2.92
N ALA A 190 9.39 -14.65 3.95
CA ALA A 190 10.77 -14.29 4.31
C ALA A 190 10.96 -12.78 4.56
N GLY A 191 9.92 -12.07 5.00
CA GLY A 191 9.95 -10.68 5.43
C GLY A 191 10.17 -10.51 6.93
N HIS A 192 10.35 -9.27 7.34
CA HIS A 192 10.40 -8.82 8.73
C HIS A 192 9.20 -7.92 9.02
N TYR A 193 8.90 -7.67 10.29
CA TYR A 193 7.78 -6.78 10.63
C TYR A 193 8.12 -5.85 11.81
N VAL A 194 7.50 -4.66 11.77
CA VAL A 194 7.47 -3.68 12.86
C VAL A 194 6.02 -3.24 13.05
N LEU A 195 5.37 -3.68 14.12
CA LEU A 195 3.94 -3.45 14.36
C LEU A 195 3.71 -2.72 15.67
N THR A 196 2.74 -1.81 15.67
CA THR A 196 2.38 -1.06 16.88
C THR A 196 1.59 -1.95 17.84
N ILE A 197 1.99 -2.00 19.11
CA ILE A 197 1.27 -2.69 20.17
C ILE A 197 0.36 -1.69 20.88
N LYS A 198 -0.92 -2.02 21.01
CA LYS A 198 -1.92 -1.26 21.79
C LYS A 198 -2.79 -2.20 22.63
N GLY A 199 -3.92 -1.70 23.15
CA GLY A 199 -4.84 -2.43 24.02
C GLY A 199 -5.41 -3.74 23.44
N ASN A 200 -5.43 -3.90 22.11
CA ASN A 200 -5.82 -5.16 21.44
C ASN A 200 -4.88 -6.33 21.78
N GLN A 201 -3.63 -6.05 22.19
CA GLN A 201 -2.63 -7.01 22.64
C GLN A 201 -2.23 -6.76 24.11
N SER A 202 -3.21 -6.67 25.00
CA SER A 202 -3.04 -6.22 26.38
C SER A 202 -1.98 -6.99 27.19
N LYS A 203 -1.89 -8.32 27.02
CA LYS A 203 -0.86 -9.15 27.69
C LYS A 203 0.53 -8.83 27.16
N LEU A 204 0.69 -8.79 25.85
CA LEU A 204 1.96 -8.44 25.21
C LEU A 204 2.38 -7.01 25.56
N SER A 205 1.46 -6.06 25.52
CA SER A 205 1.70 -4.66 25.91
C SER A 205 2.24 -4.55 27.34
N LYS A 206 1.62 -5.23 28.32
CA LYS A 206 2.09 -5.23 29.70
C LYS A 206 3.48 -5.85 29.85
N GLN A 207 3.75 -6.97 29.20
CA GLN A 207 5.05 -7.64 29.23
C GLN A 207 6.14 -6.77 28.59
N ALA A 208 5.86 -6.20 27.41
CA ALA A 208 6.78 -5.32 26.71
C ALA A 208 7.08 -4.04 27.53
N SER A 209 6.05 -3.40 28.10
CA SER A 209 6.25 -2.21 28.95
C SER A 209 7.13 -2.51 30.15
N ALA A 210 6.86 -3.59 30.89
CA ALA A 210 7.64 -3.97 32.06
C ALA A 210 9.12 -4.27 31.69
N ALA A 211 9.35 -4.94 30.56
CA ALA A 211 10.71 -5.22 30.09
C ALA A 211 11.45 -3.94 29.66
N LEU A 212 10.76 -3.02 28.98
CA LEU A 212 11.30 -1.73 28.55
C LEU A 212 11.60 -0.81 29.74
N ASP A 213 10.73 -0.78 30.77
CA ASP A 213 10.97 0.00 31.99
C ASP A 213 12.19 -0.52 32.76
N ALA A 214 12.31 -1.85 32.89
CA ALA A 214 13.47 -2.48 33.49
C ALA A 214 14.77 -2.23 32.72
N ALA A 215 14.70 -2.14 31.39
CA ALA A 215 15.83 -1.81 30.54
C ALA A 215 16.21 -0.32 30.62
N ALA A 216 15.22 0.57 30.61
CA ALA A 216 15.43 2.01 30.71
C ALA A 216 16.08 2.43 32.03
N ALA A 217 15.88 1.67 33.10
CA ALA A 217 16.54 1.89 34.40
C ALA A 217 18.04 1.54 34.40
N LYS A 218 18.55 0.85 33.36
CA LYS A 218 19.97 0.46 33.27
C LYS A 218 20.79 1.55 32.58
N PRO A 219 21.94 1.99 33.17
CA PRO A 219 22.69 3.14 32.65
C PRO A 219 23.34 2.93 31.27
N ARG A 220 23.39 1.72 30.76
CA ARG A 220 24.01 1.38 29.47
C ARG A 220 23.03 0.97 28.37
N THR A 221 21.73 1.17 28.55
CA THR A 221 20.77 0.85 27.48
C THR A 221 20.90 1.88 26.36
N PRO A 222 21.17 1.47 25.12
CA PRO A 222 21.29 2.40 24.00
C PRO A 222 19.94 3.11 23.76
N ILE A 223 19.98 4.43 23.71
CA ILE A 223 18.84 5.27 23.37
C ILE A 223 19.21 6.05 22.12
N ALA A 224 18.40 5.93 21.07
CA ALA A 224 18.50 6.80 19.90
C ALA A 224 17.63 8.04 20.15
N GLU A 225 18.16 9.22 19.88
CA GLU A 225 17.43 10.47 19.98
C GLU A 225 17.48 11.21 18.65
N THR A 226 16.36 11.75 18.23
CA THR A 226 16.24 12.62 17.05
C THR A 226 15.49 13.88 17.42
N GLU A 227 15.92 15.00 16.84
CA GLU A 227 15.33 16.32 17.02
C GLU A 227 14.96 16.89 15.66
N ASP A 228 13.75 17.40 15.52
CA ASP A 228 13.25 17.99 14.28
C ASP A 228 12.47 19.26 14.58
N THR A 229 12.62 20.27 13.71
CA THR A 229 11.89 21.52 13.79
C THR A 229 11.23 21.80 12.45
N ALA A 230 9.94 21.52 12.37
CA ALA A 230 9.16 21.70 11.14
C ALA A 230 7.74 22.22 11.45
N HIS A 231 7.16 22.96 10.53
CA HIS A 231 5.77 23.46 10.62
C HIS A 231 5.42 24.19 11.93
N GLY A 232 6.37 24.96 12.50
CA GLY A 232 6.16 25.69 13.75
C GLY A 232 6.11 24.81 14.99
N ARG A 233 6.68 23.62 14.94
CA ARG A 233 6.80 22.67 16.04
C ARG A 233 8.24 22.20 16.19
N HIS A 234 8.66 22.07 17.43
CA HIS A 234 9.89 21.39 17.81
C HIS A 234 9.53 20.02 18.37
N GLU A 235 10.07 18.95 17.81
CA GLU A 235 9.78 17.59 18.22
C GLU A 235 11.09 16.86 18.57
N VAL A 236 11.14 16.31 19.77
CA VAL A 236 12.21 15.41 20.22
C VAL A 236 11.64 14.01 20.32
N ARG A 237 12.27 13.03 19.68
CA ARG A 237 11.89 11.63 19.78
C ARG A 237 13.02 10.83 20.37
N ARG A 238 12.69 9.97 21.33
CA ARG A 238 13.60 8.98 21.92
C ARG A 238 13.11 7.59 21.62
N ALA A 239 14.00 6.72 21.17
CA ALA A 239 13.70 5.33 20.89
C ALA A 239 14.63 4.41 21.69
N ILE A 240 14.05 3.40 22.34
CA ILE A 240 14.76 2.31 22.98
C ILE A 240 14.30 1.00 22.36
N VAL A 241 15.25 0.13 21.99
CA VAL A 241 14.97 -1.20 21.44
C VAL A 241 15.69 -2.23 22.29
N ILE A 242 14.95 -3.28 22.69
CA ILE A 242 15.52 -4.37 23.48
C ILE A 242 15.17 -5.73 22.88
N PRO A 243 16.05 -6.74 23.00
CA PRO A 243 15.70 -8.12 22.76
C PRO A 243 14.51 -8.54 23.64
N PHE A 244 13.59 -9.27 23.09
CA PHE A 244 12.38 -9.68 23.81
C PHE A 244 11.88 -11.04 23.33
N ALA A 245 11.57 -11.91 24.28
CA ALA A 245 10.93 -13.18 24.04
C ALA A 245 9.52 -13.18 24.61
N GLN A 246 8.53 -13.37 23.76
CA GLN A 246 7.13 -13.47 24.18
C GLN A 246 6.86 -14.81 24.83
N THR A 247 6.06 -14.83 25.90
CA THR A 247 5.55 -16.09 26.48
C THR A 247 4.68 -16.82 25.46
N ALA A 248 4.96 -18.09 25.23
CA ALA A 248 4.23 -18.91 24.26
C ALA A 248 2.72 -18.97 24.53
N GLY A 249 1.93 -18.94 23.48
CA GLY A 249 0.48 -18.97 23.54
C GLY A 249 -0.20 -18.89 22.17
N PRO A 250 -1.51 -19.10 22.07
CA PRO A 250 -2.23 -19.18 20.80
C PRO A 250 -2.25 -17.85 20.01
N ARG A 251 -1.99 -16.73 20.69
CA ARG A 251 -1.92 -15.39 20.07
C ARG A 251 -0.50 -14.84 19.97
N THR A 252 0.50 -15.67 20.18
CA THR A 252 1.92 -15.31 20.07
C THR A 252 2.24 -14.84 18.64
N LEU A 253 2.89 -13.68 18.50
CA LEU A 253 3.40 -13.24 17.21
C LEU A 253 4.54 -14.15 16.75
N VAL A 254 4.59 -14.44 15.47
CA VAL A 254 5.60 -15.35 14.91
C VAL A 254 6.96 -14.64 14.87
N ASP A 255 7.99 -15.28 15.43
CA ASP A 255 9.39 -14.77 15.44
C ASP A 255 9.54 -13.35 16.01
N LEU A 256 8.80 -13.01 17.06
CA LEU A 256 9.01 -11.75 17.78
C LEU A 256 10.31 -11.82 18.56
N THR A 257 11.31 -11.04 18.16
CA THR A 257 12.67 -11.04 18.73
C THR A 257 13.01 -9.78 19.51
N ALA A 258 12.27 -8.70 19.31
CA ALA A 258 12.54 -7.43 19.97
C ALA A 258 11.26 -6.62 20.18
N VAL A 259 11.31 -5.72 21.17
CA VAL A 259 10.29 -4.68 21.37
C VAL A 259 10.98 -3.32 21.45
N ALA A 260 10.24 -2.30 21.00
CA ALA A 260 10.69 -0.92 21.03
C ALA A 260 9.69 -0.01 21.73
N ARG A 261 10.18 1.07 22.33
CA ARG A 261 9.37 2.19 22.77
C ARG A 261 9.91 3.47 22.16
N ILE A 262 8.98 4.26 21.58
CA ILE A 262 9.26 5.59 21.06
C ILE A 262 8.46 6.58 21.92
N GLU A 263 9.15 7.55 22.48
CA GLU A 263 8.59 8.66 23.22
C GLU A 263 8.79 9.94 22.38
N SER A 264 7.75 10.76 22.26
CA SER A 264 7.81 12.02 21.51
C SER A 264 7.37 13.18 22.40
N TRP A 265 8.20 14.19 22.44
CA TRP A 265 7.86 15.48 23.07
C TRP A 265 7.70 16.52 21.97
N ARG A 266 6.56 17.21 21.98
CA ARG A 266 6.22 18.23 20.99
C ARG A 266 5.98 19.57 21.69
N THR A 267 6.78 20.57 21.30
CA THR A 267 6.60 21.95 21.76
C THR A 267 6.17 22.78 20.56
N GLN A 268 5.06 23.51 20.70
CA GLN A 268 4.60 24.45 19.69
C GLN A 268 5.42 25.72 19.80
N ILE A 269 6.10 26.10 18.72
CA ILE A 269 6.82 27.38 18.65
C ILE A 269 5.74 28.45 18.45
N GLY A 270 5.52 29.31 19.46
CA GLY A 270 4.53 30.36 19.42
C GLY A 270 4.79 31.31 18.24
N ARG A 271 3.76 31.66 17.47
CA ARG A 271 3.82 32.82 16.58
C ARG A 271 3.93 34.05 17.50
N ALA A 272 5.05 34.76 17.43
CA ALA A 272 5.10 36.12 17.94
C ALA A 272 4.00 36.90 17.22
N HIS A 273 3.00 37.40 17.97
CA HIS A 273 2.07 38.37 17.44
C HIS A 273 2.88 39.64 17.20
N VAL A 274 3.10 39.96 15.91
CA VAL A 274 3.54 41.29 15.47
C VAL A 274 2.30 42.10 15.18
#